data_c78672e36cb6a114620f94ddfe4c64a0
#
_entry.id   c78672e36cb6a114620f94ddfe4c64a0
#
_cell.length_a   1.000
_cell.length_b   1.000
_cell.length_c   1.000
_cell.angle_alpha   90.00
_cell.angle_beta   90.00
_cell.angle_gamma   90.00
#
_symmetry.space_group_name_H-M   'P 1'
#
loop_
_entity.id
_entity.type
_entity.pdbx_description
1 polymer ?
#
loop_
_entity_poly.entity_id
_entity_poly.type
_entity_poly.pdbx_seq_one_letter_code
_entity_poly.pdbx_strand_id
1 'polypeptide(L)'
;MDRHHRFNDDERMIVRALADLGAIAIENANLYARVFDSEESMRKSERLTTLGTLAAEIAHEIRNPLMVVRLLFDSLDLEDLNDEKKNKDLSVIAEKLDHLNQIAGRILDFGKSRESFRKDFALREILDDLALLLRLKLEQSHVRLSMNEIPRDVMVYVDKGQLQQALLNLILNALAAMPEGGDLLIEASREREGKVHILVKDTGFGIPDDLSDRIFESFLSGRAEGAGLGLAISKRILRGHDGDLELVESGSKGT
;
A
#
# COMPACT_ATOMS: atom_id res chain seq x y z
N MET A 1 -23.24 -22.90 61.31
CA MET A 1 -24.55 -22.91 60.63
C MET A 1 -24.53 -21.81 59.55
N ASP A 2 -24.24 -22.20 58.34
CA ASP A 2 -24.27 -21.30 57.19
C ASP A 2 -25.71 -20.97 56.84
N ARG A 3 -26.11 -19.69 57.05
CA ARG A 3 -27.40 -19.20 56.58
C ARG A 3 -27.29 -19.00 55.05
N HIS A 4 -27.79 -19.93 54.27
CA HIS A 4 -27.96 -19.74 52.86
C HIS A 4 -28.82 -18.49 52.64
N HIS A 5 -28.19 -17.40 52.12
CA HIS A 5 -28.91 -16.20 51.73
C HIS A 5 -29.88 -16.56 50.58
N ARG A 6 -31.19 -16.41 50.81
CA ARG A 6 -32.21 -16.57 49.75
C ARG A 6 -32.47 -15.19 49.15
N PHE A 7 -32.10 -15.02 47.89
CA PHE A 7 -32.40 -13.80 47.15
C PHE A 7 -33.91 -13.53 47.15
N ASN A 8 -34.30 -12.30 47.44
CA ASN A 8 -35.66 -11.84 47.26
C ASN A 8 -35.91 -11.57 45.74
N ASP A 9 -37.15 -11.25 45.36
CA ASP A 9 -37.54 -11.10 43.95
C ASP A 9 -36.84 -9.91 43.29
N ASP A 10 -36.64 -8.82 44.01
CA ASP A 10 -35.89 -7.63 43.52
C ASP A 10 -34.42 -7.94 43.30
N GLU A 11 -33.78 -8.65 44.24
CA GLU A 11 -32.38 -9.08 44.12
C GLU A 11 -32.19 -10.03 42.91
N ARG A 12 -33.15 -10.95 42.70
CA ARG A 12 -33.15 -11.85 41.53
C ARG A 12 -33.27 -11.08 40.21
N MET A 13 -34.12 -10.06 40.17
CA MET A 13 -34.28 -9.21 38.99
C MET A 13 -33.03 -8.46 38.69
N ILE A 14 -32.34 -7.89 39.70
CA ILE A 14 -31.07 -7.17 39.53
C ILE A 14 -29.96 -8.13 39.03
N VAL A 15 -29.83 -9.31 39.64
CA VAL A 15 -28.83 -10.31 39.23
C VAL A 15 -29.07 -10.76 37.79
N ARG A 16 -30.35 -10.95 37.42
CA ARG A 16 -30.72 -11.32 36.04
C ARG A 16 -30.36 -10.21 35.03
N ALA A 17 -30.68 -8.95 35.34
CA ALA A 17 -30.33 -7.81 34.52
C ALA A 17 -28.80 -7.65 34.35
N LEU A 18 -28.05 -7.86 35.42
CA LEU A 18 -26.57 -7.86 35.37
C LEU A 18 -26.01 -9.01 34.51
N ALA A 19 -26.60 -10.22 34.63
CA ALA A 19 -26.21 -11.36 33.82
C ALA A 19 -26.51 -11.11 32.32
N ASP A 20 -27.67 -10.54 32.00
CA ASP A 20 -28.05 -10.19 30.61
C ASP A 20 -27.10 -9.12 30.03
N LEU A 21 -26.78 -8.07 30.80
CA LEU A 21 -25.79 -7.05 30.43
C LEU A 21 -24.39 -7.65 30.22
N GLY A 22 -23.98 -8.57 31.11
CA GLY A 22 -22.70 -9.28 30.99
C GLY A 22 -22.65 -10.15 29.73
N ALA A 23 -23.74 -10.86 29.44
CA ALA A 23 -23.84 -11.68 28.22
C ALA A 23 -23.73 -10.83 26.96
N ILE A 24 -24.45 -9.70 26.90
CA ILE A 24 -24.37 -8.75 25.78
C ILE A 24 -22.95 -8.17 25.63
N ALA A 25 -22.29 -7.80 26.74
CA ALA A 25 -20.94 -7.28 26.72
C ALA A 25 -19.92 -8.30 26.16
N ILE A 26 -20.04 -9.58 26.57
CA ILE A 26 -19.19 -10.67 26.07
C ILE A 26 -19.47 -10.95 24.59
N GLU A 27 -20.74 -10.97 24.20
CA GLU A 27 -21.11 -11.17 22.79
C GLU A 27 -20.58 -10.04 21.89
N ASN A 28 -20.71 -8.79 22.32
CA ASN A 28 -20.13 -7.64 21.62
C ASN A 28 -18.59 -7.75 21.52
N ALA A 29 -17.89 -8.12 22.60
CA ALA A 29 -16.45 -8.33 22.57
C ALA A 29 -16.04 -9.41 21.55
N ASN A 30 -16.78 -10.53 21.52
CA ASN A 30 -16.55 -11.60 20.55
C ASN A 30 -16.83 -11.16 19.10
N LEU A 31 -17.87 -10.35 18.87
CA LEU A 31 -18.16 -9.78 17.55
C LEU A 31 -17.05 -8.83 17.10
N TYR A 32 -16.56 -7.96 17.97
CA TYR A 32 -15.44 -7.08 17.66
C TYR A 32 -14.17 -7.88 17.32
N ALA A 33 -13.85 -8.94 18.06
CA ALA A 33 -12.72 -9.80 17.76
C ALA A 33 -12.84 -10.44 16.37
N ARG A 34 -14.03 -10.98 16.02
CA ARG A 34 -14.28 -11.56 14.68
C ARG A 34 -14.19 -10.53 13.55
N VAL A 35 -14.69 -9.32 13.77
CA VAL A 35 -14.58 -8.22 12.80
C VAL A 35 -13.12 -7.89 12.57
N PHE A 36 -12.32 -7.78 13.65
CA PHE A 36 -10.89 -7.49 13.57
C PHE A 36 -10.13 -8.57 12.78
N ASP A 37 -10.35 -9.85 13.09
CA ASP A 37 -9.73 -10.98 12.39
C ASP A 37 -10.11 -11.01 10.90
N SER A 38 -11.39 -10.73 10.60
CA SER A 38 -11.89 -10.64 9.22
C SER A 38 -11.25 -9.50 8.45
N GLU A 39 -11.11 -8.33 9.08
CA GLU A 39 -10.45 -7.17 8.47
C GLU A 39 -8.96 -7.41 8.19
N GLU A 40 -8.27 -8.09 9.12
CA GLU A 40 -6.86 -8.44 8.92
C GLU A 40 -6.68 -9.42 7.75
N SER A 41 -7.53 -10.44 7.69
CA SER A 41 -7.53 -11.41 6.60
C SER A 41 -7.82 -10.76 5.25
N MET A 42 -8.76 -9.82 5.21
CA MET A 42 -9.11 -9.05 4.02
C MET A 42 -7.96 -8.17 3.55
N ARG A 43 -7.28 -7.46 4.46
CA ARG A 43 -6.08 -6.67 4.16
C ARG A 43 -4.96 -7.51 3.57
N LYS A 44 -4.74 -8.72 4.13
CA LYS A 44 -3.72 -9.65 3.64
C LYS A 44 -4.05 -10.13 2.23
N SER A 45 -5.29 -10.54 1.99
CA SER A 45 -5.76 -10.98 0.68
C SER A 45 -5.60 -9.89 -0.38
N GLU A 46 -5.92 -8.65 -0.04
CA GLU A 46 -5.82 -7.52 -0.94
C GLU A 46 -4.38 -7.15 -1.29
N ARG A 47 -3.48 -7.15 -0.30
CA ARG A 47 -2.04 -6.97 -0.57
C ARG A 47 -1.52 -8.03 -1.54
N LEU A 48 -1.93 -9.29 -1.36
CA LEU A 48 -1.57 -10.37 -2.26
C LEU A 48 -2.15 -10.17 -3.67
N THR A 49 -3.38 -9.67 -3.79
CA THR A 49 -4.00 -9.35 -5.08
C THR A 49 -3.23 -8.21 -5.76
N THR A 50 -2.92 -7.14 -5.04
CA THR A 50 -2.13 -6.02 -5.57
C THR A 50 -0.73 -6.47 -5.99
N LEU A 51 -0.07 -7.33 -5.19
CA LEU A 51 1.22 -7.92 -5.54
C LEU A 51 1.08 -8.84 -6.77
N GLY A 52 -0.02 -9.59 -6.89
CA GLY A 52 -0.33 -10.43 -8.04
C GLY A 52 -0.43 -9.65 -9.35
N THR A 53 -0.99 -8.44 -9.32
CA THR A 53 -1.05 -7.56 -10.51
C THR A 53 0.32 -7.06 -10.96
N LEU A 54 1.29 -7.01 -10.04
CA LEU A 54 2.67 -6.59 -10.33
C LEU A 54 3.64 -7.77 -10.53
N ALA A 55 3.15 -9.01 -10.42
CA ALA A 55 4.02 -10.20 -10.41
C ALA A 55 4.85 -10.35 -11.71
N ALA A 56 4.28 -10.01 -12.85
CA ALA A 56 4.97 -10.08 -14.13
C ALA A 56 6.10 -9.05 -14.21
N GLU A 57 5.85 -7.83 -13.78
CA GLU A 57 6.82 -6.72 -13.74
C GLU A 57 7.94 -7.02 -12.76
N ILE A 58 7.62 -7.49 -11.55
CA ILE A 58 8.59 -7.92 -10.55
C ILE A 58 9.48 -9.04 -11.11
N ALA A 59 8.89 -10.03 -11.79
CA ALA A 59 9.67 -11.11 -12.41
C ALA A 59 10.62 -10.58 -13.49
N HIS A 60 10.21 -9.58 -14.27
CA HIS A 60 11.07 -8.91 -15.23
C HIS A 60 12.19 -8.10 -14.55
N GLU A 61 11.87 -7.39 -13.48
CA GLU A 61 12.83 -6.58 -12.72
C GLU A 61 13.89 -7.44 -12.01
N ILE A 62 13.52 -8.66 -11.59
CA ILE A 62 14.47 -9.66 -11.07
C ILE A 62 15.29 -10.28 -12.21
N ARG A 63 14.67 -10.59 -13.35
CA ARG A 63 15.36 -11.25 -14.48
C ARG A 63 16.44 -10.37 -15.09
N ASN A 64 16.22 -9.05 -15.17
CA ASN A 64 17.15 -8.12 -15.79
C ASN A 64 18.53 -8.12 -15.12
N PRO A 65 18.69 -7.85 -13.81
CA PRO A 65 19.99 -7.91 -13.15
C PRO A 65 20.58 -9.32 -13.14
N LEU A 66 19.76 -10.38 -13.05
CA LEU A 66 20.24 -11.76 -13.18
C LEU A 66 20.85 -12.05 -14.55
N MET A 67 20.27 -11.51 -15.63
CA MET A 67 20.80 -11.68 -16.97
C MET A 67 22.15 -10.98 -17.11
N VAL A 68 22.32 -9.79 -16.53
CA VAL A 68 23.61 -9.07 -16.51
C VAL A 68 24.65 -9.85 -15.72
N VAL A 69 24.29 -10.33 -14.52
CA VAL A 69 25.17 -11.17 -13.69
C VAL A 69 25.62 -12.40 -14.47
N ARG A 70 24.68 -13.10 -15.12
CA ARG A 70 24.99 -14.30 -15.92
C ARG A 70 25.90 -13.97 -17.11
N LEU A 71 25.61 -12.90 -17.87
CA LEU A 71 26.40 -12.47 -19.01
C LEU A 71 27.85 -12.18 -18.60
N LEU A 72 28.02 -11.44 -17.51
CA LEU A 72 29.36 -11.10 -16.98
C LEU A 72 30.07 -12.35 -16.44
N PHE A 73 29.35 -13.21 -15.73
CA PHE A 73 29.90 -14.46 -15.22
C PHE A 73 30.36 -15.40 -16.36
N ASP A 74 29.53 -15.56 -17.42
CA ASP A 74 29.86 -16.37 -18.60
C ASP A 74 31.01 -15.76 -19.41
N SER A 75 31.25 -14.43 -19.32
CA SER A 75 32.36 -13.73 -19.95
C SER A 75 33.64 -13.68 -19.13
N LEU A 76 33.61 -14.10 -17.86
CA LEU A 76 34.78 -14.25 -16.99
C LEU A 76 35.58 -15.50 -17.41
N ASP A 77 36.30 -15.36 -18.51
CA ASP A 77 37.31 -16.38 -18.89
C ASP A 77 38.46 -16.30 -17.89
N LEU A 78 38.65 -17.36 -17.08
CA LEU A 78 39.50 -17.33 -15.90
C LEU A 78 41.00 -17.29 -16.25
N GLU A 79 41.36 -17.45 -17.52
CA GLU A 79 42.76 -17.59 -17.95
C GLU A 79 43.36 -16.32 -18.59
N ASP A 80 42.55 -15.34 -19.08
CA ASP A 80 43.05 -14.28 -19.96
C ASP A 80 42.61 -12.83 -19.60
N LEU A 81 42.04 -12.58 -18.42
CA LEU A 81 41.59 -11.25 -18.05
C LEU A 81 42.65 -10.45 -17.29
N ASN A 82 42.93 -9.27 -17.83
CA ASN A 82 43.64 -8.21 -17.12
C ASN A 82 42.90 -7.93 -15.77
N ASP A 83 43.57 -7.90 -14.66
CA ASP A 83 43.04 -7.77 -13.28
C ASP A 83 42.06 -6.57 -13.12
N GLU A 84 42.24 -5.51 -13.88
CA GLU A 84 41.42 -4.32 -13.82
C GLU A 84 40.02 -4.55 -14.42
N LYS A 85 39.89 -5.28 -15.53
CA LYS A 85 38.61 -5.63 -16.15
C LYS A 85 37.83 -6.62 -15.29
N LYS A 86 38.51 -7.62 -14.74
CA LYS A 86 37.95 -8.61 -13.82
C LYS A 86 37.37 -7.95 -12.56
N ASN A 87 38.10 -7.02 -11.97
CA ASN A 87 37.66 -6.28 -10.78
C ASN A 87 36.43 -5.41 -11.09
N LYS A 88 36.38 -4.80 -12.28
CA LYS A 88 35.21 -4.02 -12.73
C LYS A 88 33.99 -4.90 -12.93
N ASP A 89 34.12 -6.04 -13.59
CA ASP A 89 33.03 -6.97 -13.84
C ASP A 89 32.48 -7.57 -12.52
N LEU A 90 33.37 -7.93 -11.58
CA LEU A 90 32.98 -8.38 -10.24
C LEU A 90 32.26 -7.28 -9.45
N SER A 91 32.70 -6.02 -9.57
CA SER A 91 32.01 -4.90 -8.90
C SER A 91 30.58 -4.68 -9.45
N VAL A 92 30.38 -4.83 -10.77
CA VAL A 92 29.06 -4.75 -11.40
C VAL A 92 28.18 -5.93 -10.98
N ILE A 93 28.74 -7.13 -10.89
CA ILE A 93 28.01 -8.31 -10.40
C ILE A 93 27.55 -8.08 -8.96
N ALA A 94 28.43 -7.59 -8.08
CA ALA A 94 28.09 -7.29 -6.70
C ALA A 94 26.99 -6.23 -6.60
N GLU A 95 27.06 -5.15 -7.37
CA GLU A 95 26.04 -4.11 -7.45
C GLU A 95 24.66 -4.68 -7.88
N LYS A 96 24.65 -5.57 -8.88
CA LYS A 96 23.40 -6.18 -9.35
C LYS A 96 22.80 -7.17 -8.36
N LEU A 97 23.64 -7.89 -7.61
CA LEU A 97 23.19 -8.76 -6.51
C LEU A 97 22.61 -7.95 -5.35
N ASP A 98 23.23 -6.83 -4.98
CA ASP A 98 22.67 -5.93 -3.97
C ASP A 98 21.35 -5.32 -4.40
N HIS A 99 21.23 -4.96 -5.67
CA HIS A 99 19.96 -4.49 -6.24
C HIS A 99 18.84 -5.57 -6.14
N LEU A 100 19.17 -6.83 -6.46
CA LEU A 100 18.22 -7.96 -6.29
C LEU A 100 17.79 -8.14 -4.83
N ASN A 101 18.73 -8.06 -3.90
CA ASN A 101 18.41 -8.13 -2.47
C ASN A 101 17.49 -7.01 -2.02
N GLN A 102 17.67 -5.79 -2.54
CA GLN A 102 16.77 -4.66 -2.28
C GLN A 102 15.38 -4.89 -2.82
N ILE A 103 15.23 -5.39 -4.06
CA ILE A 103 13.94 -5.73 -4.66
C ILE A 103 13.24 -6.80 -3.80
N ALA A 104 13.93 -7.89 -3.46
CA ALA A 104 13.39 -8.96 -2.63
C ALA A 104 12.96 -8.45 -1.24
N GLY A 105 13.77 -7.61 -0.61
CA GLY A 105 13.46 -6.99 0.67
C GLY A 105 12.17 -6.16 0.62
N ARG A 106 11.99 -5.32 -0.40
CA ARG A 106 10.79 -4.50 -0.59
C ARG A 106 9.53 -5.35 -0.81
N ILE A 107 9.60 -6.41 -1.63
CA ILE A 107 8.49 -7.33 -1.87
C ILE A 107 8.09 -8.01 -0.56
N LEU A 108 9.06 -8.49 0.22
CA LEU A 108 8.81 -9.13 1.51
C LEU A 108 8.21 -8.15 2.53
N ASP A 109 8.70 -6.92 2.59
CA ASP A 109 8.17 -5.89 3.51
C ASP A 109 6.77 -5.44 3.11
N PHE A 110 6.47 -5.36 1.81
CA PHE A 110 5.12 -5.11 1.32
C PHE A 110 4.15 -6.26 1.65
N GLY A 111 4.62 -7.51 1.57
CA GLY A 111 3.81 -8.72 1.85
C GLY A 111 3.56 -9.00 3.34
N LYS A 112 4.39 -8.45 4.25
CA LYS A 112 4.26 -8.71 5.68
C LYS A 112 3.09 -7.92 6.27
N SER A 113 2.11 -8.65 6.83
CA SER A 113 1.15 -8.10 7.79
C SER A 113 1.89 -7.92 9.12
N ARG A 114 2.42 -6.73 9.40
CA ARG A 114 2.88 -6.37 10.74
C ARG A 114 1.73 -5.74 11.50
N GLU A 115 1.66 -5.96 12.84
CA GLU A 115 0.91 -5.08 13.72
C GLU A 115 1.21 -3.64 13.32
N SER A 116 0.16 -2.81 13.20
CA SER A 116 0.28 -1.42 12.75
C SER A 116 1.20 -0.63 13.69
N PHE A 117 2.48 -0.53 13.35
CA PHE A 117 3.45 0.28 14.09
C PHE A 117 3.69 1.59 13.34
N ARG A 118 3.02 2.64 13.81
CA ARG A 118 3.29 3.99 13.32
C ARG A 118 4.65 4.46 13.82
N LYS A 119 5.43 5.05 12.92
CA LYS A 119 6.71 5.71 13.19
C LYS A 119 6.85 6.91 12.27
N ASP A 120 7.79 7.78 12.61
CA ASP A 120 8.18 8.88 11.73
C ASP A 120 9.00 8.34 10.54
N PHE A 121 8.52 8.62 9.33
CA PHE A 121 9.20 8.32 8.08
C PHE A 121 9.29 9.57 7.22
N ALA A 122 10.37 9.72 6.48
CA ALA A 122 10.45 10.72 5.43
C ALA A 122 9.47 10.34 4.30
N LEU A 123 8.54 11.22 3.96
CA LEU A 123 7.56 10.96 2.89
C LEU A 123 8.28 10.67 1.56
N ARG A 124 9.38 11.38 1.30
CA ARG A 124 10.21 11.18 0.11
C ARG A 124 10.72 9.74 -0.03
N GLU A 125 11.18 9.13 1.06
CA GLU A 125 11.64 7.73 1.07
C GLU A 125 10.52 6.76 0.67
N ILE A 126 9.30 6.97 1.21
CA ILE A 126 8.13 6.15 0.89
C ILE A 126 7.79 6.22 -0.60
N LEU A 127 7.83 7.43 -1.17
CA LEU A 127 7.51 7.67 -2.58
C LEU A 127 8.61 7.17 -3.52
N ASP A 128 9.87 7.32 -3.17
CA ASP A 128 11.01 6.80 -3.95
C ASP A 128 10.97 5.26 -4.02
N ASP A 129 10.62 4.58 -2.93
CA ASP A 129 10.41 3.12 -2.90
C ASP A 129 9.28 2.69 -3.84
N LEU A 130 8.17 3.42 -3.85
CA LEU A 130 7.03 3.15 -4.75
C LEU A 130 7.39 3.42 -6.22
N ALA A 131 8.07 4.52 -6.51
CA ALA A 131 8.51 4.85 -7.86
C ALA A 131 9.43 3.76 -8.42
N LEU A 132 10.34 3.24 -7.58
CA LEU A 132 11.22 2.15 -7.98
C LEU A 132 10.45 0.85 -8.22
N LEU A 133 9.48 0.51 -7.36
CA LEU A 133 8.63 -0.68 -7.51
C LEU A 133 7.80 -0.63 -8.80
N LEU A 134 7.34 0.56 -9.18
CA LEU A 134 6.44 0.77 -10.30
C LEU A 134 7.16 1.13 -11.61
N ARG A 135 8.49 1.26 -11.60
CA ARG A 135 9.26 1.76 -12.75
C ARG A 135 8.92 1.06 -14.07
N LEU A 136 8.98 -0.27 -14.09
CA LEU A 136 8.68 -1.04 -15.31
C LEU A 136 7.21 -0.91 -15.72
N LYS A 137 6.29 -0.88 -14.76
CA LYS A 137 4.88 -0.70 -15.05
C LYS A 137 4.59 0.65 -15.68
N LEU A 138 5.21 1.71 -15.16
CA LEU A 138 5.14 3.07 -15.71
C LEU A 138 5.70 3.12 -17.14
N GLU A 139 6.87 2.50 -17.38
CA GLU A 139 7.49 2.42 -18.71
C GLU A 139 6.59 1.67 -19.70
N GLN A 140 6.05 0.51 -19.33
CA GLN A 140 5.17 -0.30 -20.17
C GLN A 140 3.84 0.40 -20.49
N SER A 141 3.31 1.15 -19.52
CA SER A 141 2.08 1.93 -19.68
C SER A 141 2.32 3.28 -20.39
N HIS A 142 3.56 3.60 -20.77
CA HIS A 142 3.95 4.89 -21.35
C HIS A 142 3.53 6.09 -20.49
N VAL A 143 3.54 5.93 -19.15
CA VAL A 143 3.18 6.97 -18.20
C VAL A 143 4.42 7.59 -17.60
N ARG A 144 4.51 8.92 -17.67
CA ARG A 144 5.57 9.71 -17.05
C ARG A 144 5.20 10.05 -15.62
N LEU A 145 5.96 9.55 -14.66
CA LEU A 145 5.82 9.94 -13.25
C LEU A 145 6.66 11.18 -12.94
N SER A 146 6.02 12.19 -12.39
CA SER A 146 6.67 13.41 -11.88
C SER A 146 6.40 13.52 -10.38
N MET A 147 7.46 13.69 -9.59
CA MET A 147 7.41 13.87 -8.13
C MET A 147 8.07 15.22 -7.79
N ASN A 148 7.41 16.31 -8.20
CA ASN A 148 7.88 17.66 -7.99
C ASN A 148 7.44 18.14 -6.59
N GLU A 149 8.21 19.09 -6.02
CA GLU A 149 7.85 19.79 -4.79
C GLU A 149 7.60 18.92 -3.56
N ILE A 150 8.28 17.77 -3.45
CA ILE A 150 8.29 17.01 -2.22
C ILE A 150 9.49 17.44 -1.38
N PRO A 151 9.30 18.27 -0.35
CA PRO A 151 10.40 18.70 0.50
C PRO A 151 11.03 17.50 1.21
N ARG A 152 12.36 17.47 1.33
CA ARG A 152 13.09 16.35 1.93
C ARG A 152 12.87 16.18 3.43
N ASP A 153 12.41 17.22 4.08
CA ASP A 153 12.19 17.32 5.54
C ASP A 153 10.74 16.99 5.96
N VAL A 154 9.87 16.63 5.01
CA VAL A 154 8.50 16.24 5.32
C VAL A 154 8.50 14.86 5.97
N MET A 155 8.25 14.84 7.29
CA MET A 155 8.07 13.62 8.08
C MET A 155 6.59 13.33 8.28
N VAL A 156 6.21 12.05 8.21
CA VAL A 156 4.84 11.55 8.44
C VAL A 156 4.86 10.44 9.49
N TYR A 157 3.97 10.52 10.49
CA TYR A 157 3.83 9.51 11.54
C TYR A 157 2.85 8.43 11.13
N VAL A 158 3.33 7.39 10.49
CA VAL A 158 2.50 6.38 9.80
C VAL A 158 3.06 4.97 9.93
N ASP A 159 2.22 3.98 9.64
CA ASP A 159 2.67 2.66 9.22
C ASP A 159 3.08 2.74 7.74
N LYS A 160 4.39 2.60 7.48
CA LYS A 160 4.97 2.73 6.13
C LYS A 160 4.28 1.79 5.13
N GLY A 161 4.04 0.53 5.52
CA GLY A 161 3.44 -0.46 4.62
C GLY A 161 1.99 -0.15 4.27
N GLN A 162 1.21 0.37 5.22
CA GLN A 162 -0.18 0.78 4.97
C GLN A 162 -0.23 2.03 4.09
N LEU A 163 0.60 3.03 4.35
CA LEU A 163 0.65 4.22 3.49
C LEU A 163 1.12 3.86 2.07
N GLN A 164 2.14 3.01 1.93
CA GLN A 164 2.56 2.50 0.62
C GLN A 164 1.41 1.77 -0.10
N GLN A 165 0.62 0.97 0.58
CA GLN A 165 -0.54 0.29 0.01
C GLN A 165 -1.59 1.30 -0.49
N ALA A 166 -1.91 2.32 0.31
CA ALA A 166 -2.87 3.35 -0.08
C ALA A 166 -2.40 4.10 -1.34
N LEU A 167 -1.15 4.56 -1.35
CA LEU A 167 -0.57 5.27 -2.49
C LEU A 167 -0.45 4.37 -3.73
N LEU A 168 -0.05 3.12 -3.57
CA LEU A 168 0.03 2.15 -4.67
C LEU A 168 -1.33 1.93 -5.33
N ASN A 169 -2.40 1.80 -4.54
CA ASN A 169 -3.75 1.67 -5.07
C ASN A 169 -4.15 2.91 -5.91
N LEU A 170 -3.82 4.12 -5.45
CA LEU A 170 -4.09 5.35 -6.19
C LEU A 170 -3.31 5.37 -7.51
N ILE A 171 -2.02 5.05 -7.47
CA ILE A 171 -1.16 5.02 -8.67
C ILE A 171 -1.65 3.97 -9.67
N LEU A 172 -2.00 2.77 -9.23
CA LEU A 172 -2.53 1.72 -10.12
C LEU A 172 -3.88 2.12 -10.73
N ASN A 173 -4.74 2.84 -10.00
CA ASN A 173 -5.97 3.39 -10.55
C ASN A 173 -5.69 4.45 -11.62
N ALA A 174 -4.73 5.34 -11.39
CA ALA A 174 -4.29 6.34 -12.35
C ALA A 174 -3.73 5.67 -13.63
N LEU A 175 -2.84 4.68 -13.50
CA LEU A 175 -2.30 3.94 -14.64
C LEU A 175 -3.42 3.27 -15.46
N ALA A 176 -4.39 2.68 -14.80
CA ALA A 176 -5.51 2.06 -15.47
C ALA A 176 -6.48 3.06 -16.12
N ALA A 177 -6.45 4.34 -15.71
CA ALA A 177 -7.19 5.43 -16.37
C ALA A 177 -6.45 5.99 -17.59
N MET A 178 -5.19 5.62 -17.81
CA MET A 178 -4.31 6.10 -18.89
C MET A 178 -3.83 4.95 -19.79
N PRO A 179 -4.73 4.22 -20.48
CA PRO A 179 -4.35 3.07 -21.31
C PRO A 179 -3.44 3.42 -22.49
N GLU A 180 -3.51 4.65 -22.99
CA GLU A 180 -2.68 5.16 -24.09
C GLU A 180 -1.43 5.93 -23.60
N GLY A 181 -1.14 5.85 -22.29
CA GLY A 181 -0.09 6.63 -21.65
C GLY A 181 -0.59 7.97 -21.12
N GLY A 182 0.32 8.75 -20.52
CA GLY A 182 -0.02 10.04 -19.95
C GLY A 182 0.99 10.52 -18.91
N ASP A 183 0.56 11.48 -18.10
CA ASP A 183 1.36 12.05 -17.02
C ASP A 183 0.69 11.78 -15.67
N LEU A 184 1.48 11.28 -14.73
CA LEU A 184 1.12 11.09 -13.32
C LEU A 184 1.97 12.03 -12.47
N LEU A 185 1.32 12.94 -11.77
CA LEU A 185 1.97 13.92 -10.91
C LEU A 185 1.69 13.55 -9.44
N ILE A 186 2.73 13.53 -8.61
CA ILE A 186 2.62 13.43 -7.16
C ILE A 186 3.30 14.65 -6.56
N GLU A 187 2.56 15.40 -5.77
CA GLU A 187 3.04 16.57 -5.03
C GLU A 187 2.76 16.39 -3.54
N ALA A 188 3.56 17.02 -2.70
CA ALA A 188 3.31 17.06 -1.29
C ALA A 188 3.58 18.46 -0.73
N SER A 189 2.66 18.92 0.11
CA SER A 189 2.79 20.20 0.80
C SER A 189 2.48 20.06 2.29
N ARG A 190 3.12 20.88 3.11
CA ARG A 190 2.89 20.93 4.56
C ARG A 190 1.99 22.11 4.90
N GLU A 191 0.91 21.85 5.63
CA GLU A 191 0.05 22.91 6.16
C GLU A 191 0.53 23.43 7.51
N ARG A 192 -0.04 24.59 7.91
CA ARG A 192 0.31 25.27 9.17
C ARG A 192 -0.01 24.45 10.42
N GLU A 193 -0.95 23.52 10.34
CA GLU A 193 -1.38 22.66 11.45
C GLU A 193 -0.58 21.36 11.57
N GLY A 194 0.53 21.21 10.82
CA GLY A 194 1.35 20.00 10.84
C GLY A 194 0.81 18.86 9.99
N LYS A 195 -0.30 19.06 9.27
CA LYS A 195 -0.81 18.12 8.29
C LYS A 195 0.02 18.16 7.01
N VAL A 196 0.11 16.99 6.35
CA VAL A 196 0.77 16.83 5.05
C VAL A 196 -0.30 16.49 4.03
N HIS A 197 -0.42 17.33 3.00
CA HIS A 197 -1.27 17.06 1.83
C HIS A 197 -0.42 16.36 0.77
N ILE A 198 -0.93 15.24 0.27
CA ILE A 198 -0.36 14.51 -0.85
C ILE A 198 -1.38 14.56 -1.99
N LEU A 199 -1.03 15.23 -3.07
CA LEU A 199 -1.84 15.28 -4.29
C LEU A 199 -1.33 14.21 -5.25
N VAL A 200 -2.25 13.40 -5.76
CA VAL A 200 -2.00 12.44 -6.85
C VAL A 200 -2.89 12.85 -8.02
N LYS A 201 -2.30 13.22 -9.14
CA LYS A 201 -3.02 13.73 -10.32
C LYS A 201 -2.61 12.94 -11.56
N ASP A 202 -3.59 12.45 -12.31
CA ASP A 202 -3.40 11.77 -13.59
C ASP A 202 -4.01 12.58 -14.73
N THR A 203 -3.63 12.26 -15.97
CA THR A 203 -4.20 12.81 -17.20
C THR A 203 -5.10 11.79 -17.92
N GLY A 204 -5.69 10.86 -17.16
CA GLY A 204 -6.54 9.81 -17.70
C GLY A 204 -7.94 10.30 -18.12
N PHE A 205 -8.84 9.34 -18.31
CA PHE A 205 -10.22 9.65 -18.74
C PHE A 205 -11.11 10.18 -17.60
N GLY A 206 -10.59 10.29 -16.38
CA GLY A 206 -11.32 10.81 -15.22
C GLY A 206 -12.36 9.86 -14.66
N ILE A 207 -13.15 10.38 -13.73
CA ILE A 207 -14.24 9.67 -13.06
C ILE A 207 -15.57 10.25 -13.55
N PRO A 208 -16.53 9.42 -13.98
CA PRO A 208 -17.87 9.88 -14.34
C PRO A 208 -18.57 10.61 -13.19
N ASP A 209 -19.30 11.69 -13.50
CA ASP A 209 -19.95 12.54 -12.50
C ASP A 209 -20.93 11.78 -11.59
N ASP A 210 -21.63 10.79 -12.14
CA ASP A 210 -22.58 9.94 -11.43
C ASP A 210 -21.93 9.00 -10.40
N LEU A 211 -20.61 8.79 -10.50
CA LEU A 211 -19.82 7.97 -9.59
C LEU A 211 -19.03 8.79 -8.58
N SER A 212 -18.80 10.08 -8.81
CA SER A 212 -17.90 10.94 -8.03
C SER A 212 -18.16 10.90 -6.53
N ASP A 213 -19.42 10.94 -6.11
CA ASP A 213 -19.81 10.92 -4.70
C ASP A 213 -19.64 9.54 -4.04
N ARG A 214 -19.55 8.49 -4.86
CA ARG A 214 -19.61 7.10 -4.41
C ARG A 214 -18.32 6.31 -4.64
N ILE A 215 -17.30 6.91 -5.24
CA ILE A 215 -16.03 6.22 -5.61
C ILE A 215 -15.32 5.57 -4.42
N PHE A 216 -15.61 6.02 -3.21
CA PHE A 216 -15.03 5.48 -1.97
C PHE A 216 -15.89 4.38 -1.34
N GLU A 217 -17.05 4.03 -1.93
CA GLU A 217 -17.86 2.90 -1.49
C GLU A 217 -17.19 1.57 -1.91
N SER A 218 -17.29 0.57 -1.03
CA SER A 218 -16.73 -0.76 -1.32
C SER A 218 -17.53 -1.43 -2.44
N PHE A 219 -16.83 -2.19 -3.29
CA PHE A 219 -17.39 -2.93 -4.42
C PHE A 219 -17.98 -2.08 -5.55
N LEU A 220 -17.73 -0.77 -5.54
CA LEU A 220 -18.07 0.10 -6.65
C LEU A 220 -16.88 0.08 -7.64
N SER A 221 -17.07 -0.58 -8.77
CA SER A 221 -16.07 -0.61 -9.85
C SER A 221 -16.73 -0.23 -11.17
N GLY A 222 -16.22 0.79 -11.81
CA GLY A 222 -16.56 1.09 -13.20
C GLY A 222 -15.93 0.14 -14.23
N ARG A 223 -15.18 -0.90 -13.77
CA ARG A 223 -14.41 -1.83 -14.61
C ARG A 223 -14.79 -3.27 -14.32
N ALA A 224 -14.84 -4.08 -15.39
CA ALA A 224 -15.18 -5.51 -15.30
C ALA A 224 -14.15 -6.36 -14.51
N GLU A 225 -12.91 -5.92 -14.41
CA GLU A 225 -11.79 -6.66 -13.78
C GLU A 225 -11.40 -6.13 -12.39
N GLY A 226 -11.99 -5.05 -11.91
CA GLY A 226 -11.66 -4.45 -10.61
C GLY A 226 -12.64 -4.84 -9.51
N ALA A 227 -12.15 -5.34 -8.37
CA ALA A 227 -12.99 -5.65 -7.21
C ALA A 227 -13.66 -4.42 -6.56
N GLY A 228 -13.36 -3.19 -6.99
CA GLY A 228 -13.94 -1.95 -6.46
C GLY A 228 -13.59 -1.65 -5.00
N LEU A 229 -12.48 -2.24 -4.50
CA LEU A 229 -12.09 -2.13 -3.09
C LEU A 229 -10.93 -1.15 -2.84
N GLY A 230 -10.12 -0.87 -3.88
CA GLY A 230 -8.86 -0.14 -3.72
C GLY A 230 -9.02 1.25 -3.10
N LEU A 231 -9.95 2.09 -3.60
CA LEU A 231 -10.19 3.44 -3.08
C LEU A 231 -10.81 3.42 -1.67
N ALA A 232 -11.76 2.52 -1.42
CA ALA A 232 -12.37 2.35 -0.11
C ALA A 232 -11.33 1.99 0.95
N ILE A 233 -10.39 1.12 0.61
CA ILE A 233 -9.31 0.71 1.51
C ILE A 233 -8.28 1.81 1.68
N SER A 234 -7.90 2.52 0.61
CA SER A 234 -7.01 3.67 0.74
C SER A 234 -7.61 4.72 1.68
N LYS A 235 -8.90 5.02 1.56
CA LYS A 235 -9.60 5.93 2.48
C LYS A 235 -9.60 5.41 3.91
N ARG A 236 -9.86 4.12 4.12
CA ARG A 236 -9.82 3.49 5.45
C ARG A 236 -8.42 3.53 6.07
N ILE A 237 -7.38 3.24 5.27
CA ILE A 237 -5.99 3.33 5.72
C ILE A 237 -5.67 4.76 6.19
N LEU A 238 -5.99 5.75 5.37
CA LEU A 238 -5.69 7.16 5.69
C LEU A 238 -6.47 7.63 6.93
N ARG A 239 -7.76 7.28 7.07
CA ARG A 239 -8.53 7.53 8.29
C ARG A 239 -7.93 6.86 9.52
N GLY A 240 -7.42 5.63 9.36
CA GLY A 240 -6.66 4.95 10.39
C GLY A 240 -5.36 5.67 10.78
N HIS A 241 -4.89 6.66 10.02
CA HIS A 241 -3.71 7.50 10.27
C HIS A 241 -4.07 8.98 10.54
N ASP A 242 -5.30 9.24 11.01
CA ASP A 242 -5.80 10.58 11.34
C ASP A 242 -5.85 11.54 10.14
N GLY A 243 -5.86 10.96 8.92
CA GLY A 243 -6.02 11.67 7.64
C GLY A 243 -7.35 11.34 6.96
N ASP A 244 -7.52 11.77 5.72
CA ASP A 244 -8.64 11.35 4.85
C ASP A 244 -8.18 11.29 3.38
N LEU A 245 -9.05 10.79 2.50
CA LEU A 245 -8.90 10.77 1.05
C LEU A 245 -10.10 11.46 0.42
N GLU A 246 -9.83 12.46 -0.38
CA GLU A 246 -10.84 13.27 -1.04
C GLU A 246 -10.60 13.34 -2.55
N LEU A 247 -11.67 13.42 -3.32
CA LEU A 247 -11.61 13.75 -4.73
C LEU A 247 -11.63 15.28 -4.86
N VAL A 248 -10.54 15.83 -5.37
CA VAL A 248 -10.41 17.30 -5.53
C VAL A 248 -11.04 17.75 -6.85
N GLU A 249 -10.69 17.05 -7.94
CA GLU A 249 -11.17 17.37 -9.28
C GLU A 249 -11.17 16.10 -10.12
N SER A 250 -12.13 15.96 -11.00
CA SER A 250 -12.15 14.91 -12.02
C SER A 250 -12.90 15.39 -13.27
N GLY A 251 -12.49 14.94 -14.42
CA GLY A 251 -13.13 15.29 -15.69
C GLY A 251 -12.44 14.64 -16.89
N SER A 252 -12.79 15.08 -18.08
CA SER A 252 -12.26 14.50 -19.34
C SER A 252 -10.75 14.69 -19.54
N LYS A 253 -10.05 15.34 -18.63
CA LYS A 253 -8.59 15.58 -18.66
C LYS A 253 -7.86 14.92 -17.50
N GLY A 254 -8.53 14.02 -16.77
CA GLY A 254 -7.95 13.26 -15.67
C GLY A 254 -8.63 13.47 -14.32
N THR A 255 -7.99 12.98 -13.29
CA THR A 255 -8.42 13.05 -11.90
C THR A 255 -7.33 13.57 -11.01
#